data_46c48153eaa7716ab8a43985c09d9d54
#
_entry.id   46c48153eaa7716ab8a43985c09d9d54
#
_cell.length_a   1.000
_cell.length_b   1.000
_cell.length_c   1.000
_cell.angle_alpha   90.00
_cell.angle_beta   90.00
_cell.angle_gamma   90.00
#
_symmetry.space_group_name_H-M   'P 1'
#
loop_
_entity.id
_entity.type
_entity.pdbx_description
1 polymer ?
#
loop_
_entity_poly.entity_id
_entity_poly.type
_entity_poly.pdbx_seq_one_letter_code
_entity_poly.pdbx_strand_id
1 'polypeptide(L)'
;MISSEIGKEVIKKELPLIPKLPGVYRMLNDKGEILYVGKAKNLPNRLKSYIAEKNHIIRTERMLSQTKKLEITTTSNESEALLLEANLIKKHKPKFNILLRDDKSFPFIFIGNKDVWPQIRRHRGKKTKEGFYFGPFASAGSANWTIKMIQKIFHLRVCDDTVFKNRERPCILYQIKRCSGPCVGYVEKEDYKKTVDDAIEFVLSLIHI
;
A
#
# COMPACT_ATOMS: atom_id res chain seq x y z
N MET A 1 -35.60 16.32 11.73
CA MET A 1 -34.74 15.16 12.06
C MET A 1 -34.17 14.63 10.77
N ILE A 2 -32.85 14.46 10.67
CA ILE A 2 -32.20 13.87 9.49
C ILE A 2 -32.38 12.35 9.60
N SER A 3 -33.21 11.76 8.74
CA SER A 3 -33.47 10.32 8.81
C SER A 3 -32.34 9.51 8.17
N SER A 4 -31.56 8.80 8.97
CA SER A 4 -30.55 7.85 8.50
C SER A 4 -31.14 6.54 7.94
N GLU A 5 -32.47 6.38 8.04
CA GLU A 5 -33.18 5.14 7.62
C GLU A 5 -33.00 4.82 6.14
N ILE A 6 -32.95 5.84 5.30
CA ILE A 6 -32.77 5.66 3.84
C ILE A 6 -31.51 4.84 3.54
N GLY A 7 -30.36 5.25 4.07
CA GLY A 7 -29.11 4.52 3.84
C GLY A 7 -29.10 3.15 4.49
N LYS A 8 -29.74 2.99 5.66
CA LYS A 8 -29.89 1.69 6.33
C LYS A 8 -30.71 0.73 5.49
N GLU A 9 -31.79 1.19 4.84
CA GLU A 9 -32.60 0.38 3.93
C GLU A 9 -31.82 -0.06 2.68
N VAL A 10 -31.04 0.86 2.09
CA VAL A 10 -30.15 0.53 0.97
C VAL A 10 -29.17 -0.58 1.37
N ILE A 11 -28.54 -0.44 2.56
CA ILE A 11 -27.62 -1.47 3.04
C ILE A 11 -28.35 -2.79 3.31
N LYS A 12 -29.53 -2.77 3.93
CA LYS A 12 -30.33 -3.99 4.21
C LYS A 12 -30.67 -4.75 2.94
N LYS A 13 -31.04 -4.04 1.89
CA LYS A 13 -31.41 -4.62 0.59
C LYS A 13 -30.22 -5.32 -0.09
N GLU A 14 -29.06 -4.70 -0.06
CA GLU A 14 -27.85 -5.23 -0.72
C GLU A 14 -27.13 -6.31 0.10
N LEU A 15 -27.30 -6.30 1.44
CA LEU A 15 -26.57 -7.14 2.37
C LEU A 15 -26.58 -8.65 2.06
N PRO A 16 -27.71 -9.26 1.62
CA PRO A 16 -27.75 -10.69 1.27
C PRO A 16 -26.87 -11.07 0.08
N LEU A 17 -26.57 -10.11 -0.80
CA LEU A 17 -25.80 -10.33 -2.03
C LEU A 17 -24.29 -10.14 -1.81
N ILE A 18 -23.87 -9.61 -0.65
CA ILE A 18 -22.49 -9.24 -0.39
C ILE A 18 -21.71 -10.45 0.15
N PRO A 19 -20.61 -10.87 -0.53
CA PRO A 19 -19.81 -12.00 -0.09
C PRO A 19 -19.05 -11.69 1.20
N LYS A 20 -18.79 -12.74 2.02
CA LYS A 20 -18.00 -12.65 3.26
C LYS A 20 -16.50 -12.57 2.97
N LEU A 21 -16.11 -11.59 2.17
CA LEU A 21 -14.74 -11.36 1.73
C LEU A 21 -14.22 -9.99 2.21
N PRO A 22 -12.91 -9.78 2.25
CA PRO A 22 -12.33 -8.45 2.41
C PRO A 22 -12.64 -7.61 1.17
N GLY A 23 -12.66 -6.29 1.35
CA GLY A 23 -12.90 -5.38 0.24
C GLY A 23 -13.20 -3.95 0.66
N VAL A 24 -13.65 -3.17 -0.31
CA VAL A 24 -13.98 -1.76 -0.17
C VAL A 24 -15.45 -1.55 -0.57
N TYR A 25 -16.15 -0.75 0.20
CA TYR A 25 -17.50 -0.31 -0.11
C TYR A 25 -17.54 1.20 -0.32
N ARG A 26 -18.41 1.64 -1.23
CA ARG A 26 -18.64 3.04 -1.57
C ARG A 26 -20.11 3.35 -1.36
N MET A 27 -20.39 4.43 -0.65
CA MET A 27 -21.75 4.96 -0.48
C MET A 27 -21.91 6.15 -1.42
N LEU A 28 -22.95 6.14 -2.24
CA LEU A 28 -23.21 7.16 -3.26
C LEU A 28 -24.56 7.84 -3.02
N ASN A 29 -24.68 9.09 -3.45
CA ASN A 29 -25.94 9.81 -3.47
C ASN A 29 -26.76 9.48 -4.75
N ASP A 30 -27.88 10.17 -4.93
CA ASP A 30 -28.78 10.09 -6.09
C ASP A 30 -28.12 10.53 -7.41
N LYS A 31 -27.11 11.42 -7.34
CA LYS A 31 -26.34 11.91 -8.50
C LYS A 31 -25.16 10.99 -8.86
N GLY A 32 -24.95 9.91 -8.13
CA GLY A 32 -23.81 9.02 -8.33
C GLY A 32 -22.48 9.55 -7.74
N GLU A 33 -22.51 10.60 -6.94
CA GLU A 33 -21.32 11.12 -6.27
C GLU A 33 -20.95 10.24 -5.07
N ILE A 34 -19.68 9.91 -4.91
CA ILE A 34 -19.19 9.12 -3.80
C ILE A 34 -19.16 9.97 -2.53
N LEU A 35 -20.01 9.60 -1.59
CA LEU A 35 -20.10 10.24 -0.28
C LEU A 35 -19.04 9.74 0.70
N TYR A 36 -18.78 8.43 0.65
CA TYR A 36 -17.87 7.75 1.57
C TYR A 36 -17.27 6.51 0.92
N VAL A 37 -16.03 6.23 1.26
CA VAL A 37 -15.29 5.01 0.94
C VAL A 37 -14.82 4.38 2.24
N GLY A 38 -15.03 3.08 2.41
CA GLY A 38 -14.55 2.37 3.59
C GLY A 38 -14.10 0.95 3.26
N LYS A 39 -13.06 0.46 3.96
CA LYS A 39 -12.61 -0.92 3.87
C LYS A 39 -13.23 -1.81 4.92
N ALA A 40 -13.24 -3.11 4.64
CA ALA A 40 -13.60 -4.14 5.61
C ALA A 40 -12.79 -5.42 5.39
N LYS A 41 -12.48 -6.11 6.49
CA LYS A 41 -11.98 -7.50 6.45
C LYS A 41 -13.13 -8.47 6.10
N ASN A 42 -14.34 -8.13 6.50
CA ASN A 42 -15.58 -8.84 6.20
C ASN A 42 -16.65 -7.78 5.89
N LEU A 43 -16.97 -7.64 4.61
CA LEU A 43 -17.89 -6.62 4.12
C LEU A 43 -19.28 -6.68 4.77
N PRO A 44 -19.98 -7.85 4.82
CA PRO A 44 -21.28 -7.94 5.48
C PRO A 44 -21.25 -7.52 6.95
N ASN A 45 -20.24 -7.95 7.73
CA ASN A 45 -20.17 -7.62 9.15
C ASN A 45 -19.98 -6.11 9.35
N ARG A 46 -19.15 -5.48 8.53
CA ARG A 46 -18.95 -4.02 8.59
C ARG A 46 -20.20 -3.25 8.25
N LEU A 47 -20.92 -3.67 7.21
CA LEU A 47 -22.15 -3.01 6.79
C LEU A 47 -23.30 -3.22 7.77
N LYS A 48 -23.39 -4.39 8.41
CA LYS A 48 -24.34 -4.66 9.51
C LYS A 48 -24.16 -3.70 10.68
N SER A 49 -22.93 -3.27 10.99
CA SER A 49 -22.70 -2.32 12.09
C SER A 49 -23.40 -0.98 11.88
N TYR A 50 -23.55 -0.51 10.63
CA TYR A 50 -24.32 0.71 10.31
C TYR A 50 -25.83 0.55 10.55
N ILE A 51 -26.34 -0.67 10.44
CA ILE A 51 -27.77 -0.96 10.69
C ILE A 51 -28.03 -1.12 12.19
N ALA A 52 -27.13 -1.83 12.88
CA ALA A 52 -27.31 -2.20 14.30
C ALA A 52 -27.14 -1.01 15.25
N GLU A 53 -26.30 -0.06 14.91
CA GLU A 53 -25.98 1.09 15.77
C GLU A 53 -27.14 2.09 15.78
N LYS A 54 -27.70 2.31 16.98
CA LYS A 54 -28.85 3.21 17.17
C LYS A 54 -28.44 4.68 17.23
N ASN A 55 -27.26 4.99 17.78
CA ASN A 55 -26.75 6.34 17.97
C ASN A 55 -25.44 6.53 17.19
N HIS A 56 -25.52 6.85 15.92
CA HIS A 56 -24.36 7.22 15.14
C HIS A 56 -23.89 8.65 15.46
N ILE A 57 -22.59 8.87 15.28
CA ILE A 57 -22.05 10.23 15.24
C ILE A 57 -22.78 11.03 14.14
N ILE A 58 -23.11 12.29 14.39
CA ILE A 58 -23.86 13.19 13.47
C ILE A 58 -23.36 13.12 12.02
N ARG A 59 -22.05 12.96 11.84
CA ARG A 59 -21.44 12.81 10.51
C ARG A 59 -21.90 11.53 9.80
N THR A 60 -21.95 10.41 10.50
CA THR A 60 -22.41 9.11 9.95
C THR A 60 -23.90 9.17 9.66
N GLU A 61 -24.71 9.79 10.50
CA GLU A 61 -26.13 9.98 10.25
C GLU A 61 -26.37 10.81 8.98
N ARG A 62 -25.66 11.92 8.81
CA ARG A 62 -25.71 12.74 7.59
C ARG A 62 -25.24 11.99 6.34
N MET A 63 -24.27 11.11 6.45
CA MET A 63 -23.82 10.26 5.36
C MET A 63 -24.92 9.27 4.97
N LEU A 64 -25.46 8.52 5.95
CA LEU A 64 -26.53 7.55 5.72
C LEU A 64 -27.79 8.18 5.14
N SER A 65 -28.19 9.38 5.61
CA SER A 65 -29.37 10.07 5.09
C SER A 65 -29.27 10.46 3.61
N GLN A 66 -28.05 10.64 3.08
CA GLN A 66 -27.78 10.98 1.69
C GLN A 66 -27.47 9.73 0.83
N THR A 67 -27.24 8.58 1.44
CA THR A 67 -26.86 7.35 0.73
C THR A 67 -28.05 6.76 -0.02
N LYS A 68 -27.95 6.63 -1.33
CA LYS A 68 -28.96 6.07 -2.23
C LYS A 68 -28.50 4.82 -2.96
N LYS A 69 -27.18 4.60 -3.03
CA LYS A 69 -26.58 3.45 -3.70
C LYS A 69 -25.37 2.98 -2.89
N LEU A 70 -25.18 1.65 -2.88
CA LEU A 70 -24.02 0.98 -2.31
C LEU A 70 -23.29 0.24 -3.43
N GLU A 71 -21.98 0.46 -3.54
CA GLU A 71 -21.12 -0.28 -4.47
C GLU A 71 -20.05 -1.02 -3.69
N ILE A 72 -19.78 -2.27 -4.09
CA ILE A 72 -18.83 -3.16 -3.44
C ILE A 72 -17.73 -3.56 -4.42
N THR A 73 -16.50 -3.58 -3.93
CA THR A 73 -15.36 -4.16 -4.64
C THR A 73 -14.67 -5.12 -3.68
N THR A 74 -14.68 -6.41 -3.98
CA THR A 74 -13.97 -7.43 -3.21
C THR A 74 -12.49 -7.41 -3.53
N THR A 75 -11.67 -7.84 -2.58
CA THR A 75 -10.22 -7.98 -2.71
C THR A 75 -9.79 -9.35 -2.19
N SER A 76 -8.59 -9.80 -2.58
CA SER A 76 -8.06 -11.10 -2.14
C SER A 76 -7.68 -11.09 -0.66
N ASN A 77 -7.31 -9.92 -0.12
CA ASN A 77 -6.89 -9.79 1.27
C ASN A 77 -7.13 -8.36 1.82
N GLU A 78 -6.96 -8.21 3.13
CA GLU A 78 -7.16 -6.92 3.81
C GLU A 78 -6.14 -5.84 3.39
N SER A 79 -4.93 -6.24 3.01
CA SER A 79 -3.89 -5.31 2.57
C SER A 79 -4.25 -4.64 1.25
N GLU A 80 -4.82 -5.40 0.32
CA GLU A 80 -5.35 -4.87 -0.94
C GLU A 80 -6.54 -3.94 -0.69
N ALA A 81 -7.46 -4.32 0.21
CA ALA A 81 -8.58 -3.46 0.59
C ALA A 81 -8.09 -2.11 1.14
N LEU A 82 -7.04 -2.11 1.96
CA LEU A 82 -6.43 -0.89 2.51
C LEU A 82 -5.85 0.00 1.41
N LEU A 83 -5.12 -0.58 0.46
CA LEU A 83 -4.53 0.16 -0.66
C LEU A 83 -5.61 0.72 -1.59
N LEU A 84 -6.64 -0.07 -1.89
CA LEU A 84 -7.76 0.34 -2.73
C LEU A 84 -8.56 1.46 -2.09
N GLU A 85 -8.88 1.36 -0.78
CA GLU A 85 -9.56 2.43 -0.01
C GLU A 85 -8.79 3.74 -0.12
N ALA A 86 -7.48 3.73 0.16
CA ALA A 86 -6.66 4.93 0.13
C ALA A 86 -6.59 5.55 -1.28
N ASN A 87 -6.47 4.73 -2.33
CA ASN A 87 -6.46 5.20 -3.72
C ASN A 87 -7.80 5.84 -4.10
N LEU A 88 -8.91 5.23 -3.72
CA LEU A 88 -10.25 5.76 -3.98
C LEU A 88 -10.50 7.06 -3.22
N ILE A 89 -10.10 7.16 -1.95
CA ILE A 89 -10.21 8.39 -1.16
C ILE A 89 -9.38 9.52 -1.80
N LYS A 90 -8.15 9.22 -2.21
CA LYS A 90 -7.26 10.19 -2.87
C LYS A 90 -7.84 10.69 -4.21
N LYS A 91 -8.39 9.76 -5.00
CA LYS A 91 -8.97 10.04 -6.32
C LYS A 91 -10.25 10.85 -6.23
N HIS A 92 -11.17 10.45 -5.36
CA HIS A 92 -12.53 11.00 -5.32
C HIS A 92 -12.76 12.04 -4.23
N LYS A 93 -11.89 12.13 -3.24
CA LYS A 93 -11.96 13.06 -2.09
C LYS A 93 -13.37 13.12 -1.47
N PRO A 94 -13.95 11.97 -1.05
CA PRO A 94 -15.33 11.89 -0.62
C PRO A 94 -15.61 12.80 0.57
N LYS A 95 -16.78 13.44 0.58
CA LYS A 95 -17.18 14.46 1.58
C LYS A 95 -17.15 13.95 3.02
N PHE A 96 -17.47 12.69 3.23
CA PHE A 96 -17.55 12.08 4.57
C PHE A 96 -16.32 11.27 4.98
N ASN A 97 -15.28 11.18 4.14
CA ASN A 97 -14.00 10.68 4.60
C ASN A 97 -13.21 11.78 5.30
N ILE A 98 -12.51 11.43 6.39
CA ILE A 98 -11.52 12.32 6.96
C ILE A 98 -10.31 12.24 6.03
N LEU A 99 -10.05 13.27 5.28
CA LEU A 99 -8.80 13.41 4.56
C LEU A 99 -7.71 13.51 5.62
N LEU A 100 -6.91 12.46 5.75
CA LEU A 100 -5.69 12.53 6.54
C LEU A 100 -4.84 13.61 5.89
N ARG A 101 -4.65 14.74 6.57
CA ARG A 101 -3.77 15.84 6.12
C ARG A 101 -2.32 15.40 5.97
N ASP A 102 -1.94 14.37 6.70
CA ASP A 102 -0.69 13.67 6.55
C ASP A 102 -0.77 12.79 5.30
N ASP A 103 -0.15 13.26 4.22
CA ASP A 103 0.08 12.46 3.00
C ASP A 103 1.17 11.42 3.28
N LYS A 104 0.93 10.59 4.31
CA LYS A 104 1.77 9.42 4.62
C LYS A 104 1.57 8.42 3.51
N SER A 105 2.29 8.65 2.42
CA SER A 105 2.31 7.73 1.30
C SER A 105 2.71 6.33 1.78
N PHE A 106 2.12 5.32 1.19
CA PHE A 106 2.55 3.94 1.40
C PHE A 106 4.03 3.78 1.07
N PRO A 107 4.75 2.91 1.79
CA PRO A 107 6.15 2.65 1.50
C PRO A 107 6.31 1.94 0.15
N PHE A 108 7.40 2.26 -0.52
CA PHE A 108 7.90 1.63 -1.73
C PHE A 108 9.28 1.03 -1.46
N ILE A 109 9.67 0.06 -2.27
CA ILE A 109 11.07 -0.34 -2.42
C ILE A 109 11.64 0.48 -3.56
N PHE A 110 12.81 1.06 -3.35
CA PHE A 110 13.52 1.88 -4.33
C PHE A 110 14.88 1.27 -4.64
N ILE A 111 15.21 1.21 -5.94
CA ILE A 111 16.52 0.87 -6.47
C ILE A 111 16.91 1.98 -7.45
N GLY A 112 18.04 2.68 -7.19
CA GLY A 112 18.54 3.75 -8.06
C GLY A 112 19.04 3.19 -9.40
N ASN A 113 18.97 3.99 -10.46
CA ASN A 113 19.52 3.62 -11.78
C ASN A 113 20.72 4.48 -12.21
N LYS A 114 21.00 5.58 -11.51
CA LYS A 114 22.13 6.48 -11.83
C LYS A 114 23.44 6.09 -11.16
N ASP A 115 23.35 5.34 -10.05
CA ASP A 115 24.53 4.97 -9.29
C ASP A 115 25.21 3.75 -9.91
N VAL A 116 26.54 3.75 -9.91
CA VAL A 116 27.33 2.58 -10.33
C VAL A 116 27.06 1.38 -9.39
N TRP A 117 26.77 1.68 -8.12
CA TRP A 117 26.50 0.73 -7.08
C TRP A 117 25.12 1.01 -6.44
N PRO A 118 23.99 0.71 -7.11
CA PRO A 118 22.68 1.03 -6.56
C PRO A 118 22.42 0.31 -5.24
N GLN A 119 21.84 1.05 -4.28
CA GLN A 119 21.35 0.43 -3.04
C GLN A 119 19.87 0.08 -3.18
N ILE A 120 19.46 -1.02 -2.54
CA ILE A 120 18.06 -1.29 -2.30
C ILE A 120 17.63 -0.70 -0.96
N ARG A 121 16.55 0.07 -0.95
CA ARG A 121 16.05 0.73 0.26
C ARG A 121 14.55 0.94 0.24
N ARG A 122 13.98 1.16 1.43
CA ARG A 122 12.61 1.63 1.55
C ARG A 122 12.54 3.13 1.23
N HIS A 123 11.54 3.51 0.44
CA HIS A 123 11.21 4.89 0.15
C HIS A 123 9.78 5.22 0.60
N ARG A 124 9.56 6.45 1.05
CA ARG A 124 8.25 6.98 1.39
C ARG A 124 8.19 8.46 0.95
N GLY A 125 7.03 8.91 0.47
CA GLY A 125 6.85 10.27 0.00
C GLY A 125 6.93 10.40 -1.53
N LYS A 126 7.24 11.59 -2.02
CA LYS A 126 7.33 11.87 -3.45
C LYS A 126 8.45 11.08 -4.11
N LYS A 127 8.19 10.54 -5.30
CA LYS A 127 9.17 9.83 -6.13
C LYS A 127 10.04 10.84 -6.88
N THR A 128 11.00 11.43 -6.18
CA THR A 128 11.87 12.49 -6.73
C THR A 128 13.19 11.99 -7.32
N LYS A 129 13.64 10.80 -6.93
CA LYS A 129 14.89 10.21 -7.39
C LYS A 129 14.63 9.36 -8.63
N GLU A 130 15.56 9.39 -9.59
CA GLU A 130 15.50 8.52 -10.75
C GLU A 130 15.87 7.09 -10.37
N GLY A 131 15.04 6.13 -10.78
CA GLY A 131 15.18 4.72 -10.47
C GLY A 131 13.83 4.00 -10.41
N PHE A 132 13.88 2.77 -9.97
CA PHE A 132 12.73 1.88 -9.92
C PHE A 132 12.06 1.93 -8.57
N TYR A 133 10.72 2.08 -8.57
CA TYR A 133 9.87 2.12 -7.39
C TYR A 133 8.86 0.99 -7.42
N PHE A 134 9.02 0.01 -6.56
CA PHE A 134 8.16 -1.16 -6.45
C PHE A 134 7.19 -1.02 -5.28
N GLY A 135 5.93 -1.33 -5.48
CA GLY A 135 4.85 -1.16 -4.52
C GLY A 135 3.69 -0.34 -5.10
N PRO A 136 2.79 0.19 -4.28
CA PRO A 136 2.90 0.44 -2.83
C PRO A 136 2.76 -0.82 -1.97
N PHE A 137 3.42 -0.83 -0.80
CA PHE A 137 3.27 -1.85 0.22
C PHE A 137 2.30 -1.39 1.31
N ALA A 138 1.47 -2.31 1.81
CA ALA A 138 0.48 -1.99 2.84
C ALA A 138 1.12 -1.54 4.18
N SER A 139 2.34 -1.97 4.48
CA SER A 139 3.06 -1.60 5.69
C SER A 139 4.57 -1.46 5.47
N ALA A 140 5.23 -0.73 6.38
CA ALA A 140 6.69 -0.65 6.41
C ALA A 140 7.33 -2.01 6.72
N GLY A 141 6.65 -2.85 7.49
CA GLY A 141 7.10 -4.20 7.82
C GLY A 141 7.18 -5.10 6.59
N SER A 142 6.13 -5.11 5.76
CA SER A 142 6.11 -5.88 4.51
C SER A 142 7.18 -5.42 3.52
N ALA A 143 7.35 -4.11 3.34
CA ALA A 143 8.43 -3.58 2.50
C ALA A 143 9.82 -4.00 3.00
N ASN A 144 10.08 -3.89 4.32
CA ASN A 144 11.36 -4.28 4.90
C ASN A 144 11.60 -5.81 4.79
N TRP A 145 10.55 -6.61 4.95
CA TRP A 145 10.65 -8.06 4.78
C TRP A 145 11.04 -8.41 3.34
N THR A 146 10.39 -7.80 2.36
CA THR A 146 10.71 -7.98 0.94
C THR A 146 12.13 -7.54 0.60
N ILE A 147 12.60 -6.40 1.14
CA ILE A 147 14.00 -5.95 0.98
C ILE A 147 14.97 -7.01 1.53
N LYS A 148 14.70 -7.57 2.71
CA LYS A 148 15.53 -8.62 3.30
C LYS A 148 15.55 -9.90 2.45
N MET A 149 14.45 -10.27 1.81
CA MET A 149 14.37 -11.40 0.89
C MET A 149 15.20 -11.15 -0.37
N ILE A 150 15.01 -10.01 -1.02
CA ILE A 150 15.80 -9.62 -2.21
C ILE A 150 17.29 -9.58 -1.87
N GLN A 151 17.66 -8.98 -0.75
CA GLN A 151 19.04 -8.94 -0.28
C GLN A 151 19.63 -10.33 -0.04
N LYS A 152 18.84 -11.28 0.48
CA LYS A 152 19.28 -12.66 0.71
C LYS A 152 19.54 -13.43 -0.60
N ILE A 153 18.78 -13.12 -1.65
CA ILE A 153 18.88 -13.79 -2.95
C ILE A 153 19.97 -13.14 -3.83
N PHE A 154 19.96 -11.83 -3.94
CA PHE A 154 20.77 -11.06 -4.87
C PHE A 154 21.97 -10.35 -4.24
N HIS A 155 22.16 -10.43 -2.93
CA HIS A 155 23.27 -9.84 -2.19
C HIS A 155 23.50 -8.35 -2.44
N LEU A 156 22.42 -7.58 -2.69
CA LEU A 156 22.49 -6.16 -2.95
C LEU A 156 22.83 -5.38 -1.68
N ARG A 157 23.56 -4.26 -1.85
CA ARG A 157 23.86 -3.38 -0.72
C ARG A 157 22.62 -2.63 -0.23
N VAL A 158 22.56 -2.37 1.06
CA VAL A 158 21.52 -1.56 1.73
C VAL A 158 22.08 -0.37 2.49
N CYS A 159 23.42 -0.26 2.57
CA CYS A 159 24.09 0.82 3.29
C CYS A 159 23.98 2.15 2.52
N ASP A 160 23.93 3.26 3.27
CA ASP A 160 23.91 4.61 2.71
C ASP A 160 25.23 4.95 2.02
N ASP A 161 25.21 5.89 1.07
CA ASP A 161 26.34 6.24 0.24
C ASP A 161 27.51 6.82 1.04
N THR A 162 27.25 7.51 2.14
CA THR A 162 28.29 7.99 3.07
C THR A 162 29.02 6.84 3.73
N VAL A 163 28.30 5.83 4.19
CA VAL A 163 28.88 4.61 4.78
C VAL A 163 29.63 3.80 3.72
N PHE A 164 29.08 3.72 2.51
CA PHE A 164 29.68 2.99 1.39
C PHE A 164 31.04 3.55 1.00
N LYS A 165 31.13 4.87 0.83
CA LYS A 165 32.36 5.56 0.37
C LYS A 165 33.50 5.53 1.38
N ASN A 166 33.18 5.50 2.68
CA ASN A 166 34.17 5.57 3.76
C ASN A 166 34.55 4.20 4.34
N ARG A 167 34.22 3.13 3.62
CA ARG A 167 34.46 1.78 4.14
C ARG A 167 35.77 1.20 3.59
N GLU A 168 36.66 0.79 4.50
CA GLU A 168 37.95 0.18 4.19
C GLU A 168 37.95 -1.36 4.35
N ARG A 169 36.96 -1.91 5.06
CA ARG A 169 36.83 -3.37 5.29
C ARG A 169 35.39 -3.83 5.12
N PRO A 170 35.16 -5.12 4.76
CA PRO A 170 33.82 -5.65 4.57
C PRO A 170 33.03 -5.62 5.89
N CYS A 171 31.73 -5.35 5.79
CA CYS A 171 30.84 -5.33 6.94
C CYS A 171 30.26 -6.73 7.24
N ILE A 172 29.57 -6.83 8.37
CA ILE A 172 28.88 -8.07 8.78
C ILE A 172 27.94 -8.63 7.70
N LEU A 173 27.30 -7.76 6.87
CA LEU A 173 26.41 -8.21 5.80
C LEU A 173 27.15 -9.00 4.72
N TYR A 174 28.42 -8.69 4.45
CA TYR A 174 29.25 -9.50 3.57
C TYR A 174 29.58 -10.85 4.23
N GLN A 175 30.00 -10.84 5.50
CA GLN A 175 30.34 -12.06 6.23
C GLN A 175 29.17 -13.04 6.31
N ILE A 176 27.94 -12.57 6.51
CA ILE A 176 26.73 -13.40 6.56
C ILE A 176 26.11 -13.62 5.16
N LYS A 177 26.85 -13.37 4.08
CA LYS A 177 26.42 -13.56 2.68
C LYS A 177 25.11 -12.87 2.32
N ARG A 178 24.97 -11.60 2.74
CA ARG A 178 23.82 -10.73 2.39
C ARG A 178 24.21 -9.50 1.59
N CYS A 179 25.49 -9.36 1.25
CA CYS A 179 26.01 -8.28 0.42
C CYS A 179 27.24 -8.82 -0.31
N SER A 180 27.40 -8.47 -1.58
CA SER A 180 28.56 -8.88 -2.40
C SER A 180 29.84 -8.10 -2.10
N GLY A 181 29.78 -7.08 -1.22
CA GLY A 181 30.95 -6.30 -0.79
C GLY A 181 31.48 -5.30 -1.82
N PRO A 182 30.63 -4.57 -2.58
CA PRO A 182 31.09 -3.64 -3.61
C PRO A 182 31.89 -2.45 -3.03
N CYS A 183 31.71 -2.13 -1.75
CA CYS A 183 32.44 -1.05 -1.09
C CYS A 183 33.95 -1.33 -0.88
N VAL A 184 34.37 -2.57 -1.00
CA VAL A 184 35.79 -3.01 -0.83
C VAL A 184 36.30 -3.74 -2.08
N GLY A 185 35.59 -3.61 -3.23
CA GLY A 185 36.04 -4.16 -4.50
C GLY A 185 35.94 -5.68 -4.64
N TYR A 186 35.06 -6.33 -3.85
CA TYR A 186 34.92 -7.81 -3.92
C TYR A 186 33.97 -8.28 -5.05
N VAL A 187 33.40 -7.36 -5.81
CA VAL A 187 32.58 -7.63 -6.99
C VAL A 187 32.87 -6.56 -8.03
N GLU A 188 32.94 -6.96 -9.30
CA GLU A 188 33.11 -6.07 -10.44
C GLU A 188 31.80 -5.30 -10.73
N LYS A 189 31.92 -4.14 -11.40
CA LYS A 189 30.79 -3.25 -11.70
C LYS A 189 29.75 -3.92 -12.57
N GLU A 190 30.20 -4.63 -13.58
CA GLU A 190 29.40 -5.33 -14.57
C GLU A 190 28.58 -6.45 -13.92
N ASP A 191 29.21 -7.23 -13.04
CA ASP A 191 28.56 -8.33 -12.32
C ASP A 191 27.53 -7.81 -11.32
N TYR A 192 27.87 -6.72 -10.61
CA TYR A 192 26.93 -6.10 -9.70
C TYR A 192 25.72 -5.52 -10.44
N LYS A 193 25.96 -4.86 -11.59
CA LYS A 193 24.89 -4.31 -12.43
C LYS A 193 23.95 -5.43 -12.91
N LYS A 194 24.50 -6.54 -13.41
CA LYS A 194 23.71 -7.70 -13.82
C LYS A 194 22.85 -8.22 -12.66
N THR A 195 23.42 -8.34 -11.48
CA THR A 195 22.68 -8.76 -10.27
C THR A 195 21.55 -7.79 -9.92
N VAL A 196 21.74 -6.49 -10.12
CA VAL A 196 20.70 -5.46 -9.91
C VAL A 196 19.57 -5.64 -10.93
N ASP A 197 19.92 -5.85 -12.21
CA ASP A 197 18.95 -6.04 -13.28
C ASP A 197 18.11 -7.31 -13.05
N ASP A 198 18.75 -8.42 -12.67
CA ASP A 198 18.08 -9.68 -12.29
C ASP A 198 17.13 -9.48 -11.09
N ALA A 199 17.54 -8.69 -10.10
CA ALA A 199 16.69 -8.37 -8.96
C ALA A 199 15.48 -7.51 -9.35
N ILE A 200 15.63 -6.58 -10.28
CA ILE A 200 14.55 -5.75 -10.82
C ILE A 200 13.53 -6.63 -11.56
N GLU A 201 13.99 -7.51 -12.45
CA GLU A 201 13.15 -8.45 -13.20
C GLU A 201 12.40 -9.39 -12.26
N PHE A 202 13.08 -9.93 -11.25
CA PHE A 202 12.47 -10.77 -10.23
C PHE A 202 11.33 -10.05 -9.49
N VAL A 203 11.54 -8.80 -9.06
CA VAL A 203 10.50 -8.03 -8.37
C VAL A 203 9.34 -7.69 -9.32
N LEU A 204 9.61 -7.38 -10.58
CA LEU A 204 8.58 -7.15 -11.58
C LEU A 204 7.73 -8.39 -11.81
N SER A 205 8.32 -9.58 -11.88
CA SER A 205 7.59 -10.84 -12.04
C SER A 205 6.65 -11.12 -10.87
N LEU A 206 7.03 -10.74 -9.63
CA LEU A 206 6.18 -10.90 -8.44
C LEU A 206 4.98 -9.95 -8.40
N ILE A 207 5.04 -8.81 -9.09
CA ILE A 207 3.95 -7.82 -9.11
C ILE A 207 2.88 -8.22 -10.15
N HIS A 208 3.20 -9.05 -11.12
CA HIS A 208 2.29 -9.49 -12.17
C HIS A 208 1.56 -10.81 -11.87
N ILE A 209 1.79 -11.39 -10.67
CA ILE A 209 1.03 -12.54 -10.15
C ILE A 209 -0.03 -12.04 -9.16
#